data_c99096930e897b51d74826100eb705a7
#
_entry.id   c99096930e897b51d74826100eb705a7
#
_cell.length_a   1.000
_cell.length_b   1.000
_cell.length_c   1.000
_cell.angle_alpha   90.00
_cell.angle_beta   90.00
_cell.angle_gamma   90.00
#
_symmetry.space_group_name_H-M   'P 1'
#
loop_
_entity.id
_entity.type
_entity.pdbx_description
1 polymer ?
#
loop_
_entity_poly.entity_id
_entity_poly.type
_entity_poly.pdbx_seq_one_letter_code
_entity_poly.pdbx_strand_id
1 'polypeptide(L)'
;GVDGFLLKAGTDPAARDYTLVINPTNTLRLVNDHMLEDLVLARPVWSCNRQEAMTLAERLGVPIDDRKVTIGGGLDDFMHQLCDGLGATLRAPLVVRVGARGAWIREPGGETIHIEGYPTKAVHTRSAGGCHTGVMCAMLAKGHSLAESVKIANAAASIAIQHSLNGVPQCPDYDEAIALIGE
;
A
#
# COMPACT_ATOMS: atom_id res chain seq x y z
N GLY A 1 -14.65 15.53 14.38
CA GLY A 1 -14.39 15.28 12.96
C GLY A 1 -13.13 14.47 12.75
N VAL A 2 -12.71 14.30 11.50
CA VAL A 2 -11.52 13.55 11.12
C VAL A 2 -10.26 14.08 11.79
N ASP A 3 -10.08 15.39 11.83
CA ASP A 3 -8.91 16.03 12.47
C ASP A 3 -8.80 15.68 13.97
N GLY A 4 -9.89 15.72 14.71
CA GLY A 4 -9.87 15.35 16.12
C GLY A 4 -9.55 13.87 16.36
N PHE A 5 -9.95 12.98 15.43
CA PHE A 5 -9.57 11.57 15.47
C PHE A 5 -8.08 11.40 15.16
N LEU A 6 -7.57 12.05 14.12
CA LEU A 6 -6.17 11.96 13.73
C LEU A 6 -5.24 12.54 14.80
N LEU A 7 -5.60 13.67 15.38
CA LEU A 7 -4.85 14.26 16.48
C LEU A 7 -4.76 13.30 17.67
N LYS A 8 -5.87 12.68 18.05
CA LYS A 8 -5.89 11.67 19.11
C LYS A 8 -5.08 10.43 18.76
N ALA A 9 -5.18 9.95 17.51
CA ALA A 9 -4.40 8.82 17.02
C ALA A 9 -2.90 9.10 16.99
N GLY A 10 -2.48 10.35 16.74
CA GLY A 10 -1.09 10.78 16.72
C GLY A 10 -0.48 11.04 18.09
N THR A 11 -1.29 11.22 19.15
CA THR A 11 -0.79 11.54 20.50
C THR A 11 0.03 10.39 21.09
N ASP A 12 -0.44 9.14 20.94
CA ASP A 12 0.31 7.95 21.35
C ASP A 12 0.04 6.79 20.38
N PRO A 13 0.71 6.76 19.22
CA PRO A 13 0.49 5.70 18.23
C PRO A 13 0.81 4.29 18.76
N ALA A 14 1.70 4.17 19.75
CA ALA A 14 2.13 2.87 20.27
C ALA A 14 1.12 2.27 21.27
N ALA A 15 0.31 3.11 21.92
CA ALA A 15 -0.69 2.66 22.89
C ALA A 15 -2.05 2.34 22.29
N ARG A 16 -2.20 2.43 20.94
CA ARG A 16 -3.45 2.09 20.28
C ARG A 16 -3.71 0.59 20.30
N ASP A 17 -4.94 0.20 20.57
CA ASP A 17 -5.46 -1.17 20.51
C ASP A 17 -6.04 -1.54 19.14
N TYR A 18 -5.79 -0.70 18.13
CA TYR A 18 -6.24 -0.89 16.75
C TYR A 18 -5.13 -0.54 15.75
N THR A 19 -5.17 -1.17 14.59
CA THR A 19 -4.33 -0.80 13.45
C THR A 19 -5.05 0.20 12.57
N LEU A 20 -4.42 1.37 12.35
CA LEU A 20 -4.90 2.35 11.41
C LEU A 20 -4.28 2.09 10.05
N VAL A 21 -5.09 1.95 9.02
CA VAL A 21 -4.64 1.79 7.63
C VAL A 21 -5.18 2.93 6.79
N ILE A 22 -4.34 3.51 5.94
CA ILE A 22 -4.72 4.57 5.03
C ILE A 22 -4.48 4.14 3.58
N ASN A 23 -5.50 4.30 2.75
CA ASN A 23 -5.41 4.24 1.29
C ASN A 23 -5.79 5.64 0.76
N PRO A 24 -4.79 6.50 0.48
CA PRO A 24 -5.04 7.92 0.25
C PRO A 24 -5.79 8.22 -1.05
N THR A 25 -5.74 7.32 -2.02
CA THR A 25 -6.34 7.48 -3.35
C THR A 25 -5.91 8.78 -4.06
N ASN A 26 -6.57 9.15 -5.14
CA ASN A 26 -6.31 10.40 -5.85
C ASN A 26 -6.64 11.66 -5.02
N THR A 27 -7.32 11.49 -3.86
CA THR A 27 -7.69 12.60 -2.98
C THR A 27 -6.51 13.16 -2.19
N LEU A 28 -5.37 12.47 -2.17
CA LEU A 28 -4.16 12.93 -1.49
C LEU A 28 -3.76 14.37 -1.88
N ARG A 29 -4.01 14.76 -3.13
CA ARG A 29 -3.74 16.14 -3.62
C ARG A 29 -4.66 17.20 -3.00
N LEU A 30 -5.82 16.78 -2.48
CA LEU A 30 -6.81 17.67 -1.88
C LEU A 30 -6.66 17.78 -0.35
N VAL A 31 -5.90 16.88 0.24
CA VAL A 31 -5.59 16.92 1.68
C VAL A 31 -4.70 18.14 1.94
N ASN A 32 -5.08 19.03 2.86
CA ASN A 32 -4.26 20.16 3.22
C ASN A 32 -3.03 19.73 4.04
N ASP A 33 -2.03 20.62 4.15
CA ASP A 33 -0.74 20.27 4.77
C ASP A 33 -0.90 19.91 6.25
N HIS A 34 -1.76 20.62 6.99
CA HIS A 34 -2.03 20.32 8.39
C HIS A 34 -2.60 18.90 8.58
N MET A 35 -3.60 18.53 7.76
CA MET A 35 -4.16 17.18 7.80
C MET A 35 -3.12 16.12 7.38
N LEU A 36 -2.24 16.43 6.43
CA LEU A 36 -1.16 15.53 6.06
C LEU A 36 -0.16 15.32 7.20
N GLU A 37 0.19 16.38 7.92
CA GLU A 37 1.03 16.30 9.11
C GLU A 37 0.40 15.42 10.20
N ASP A 38 -0.90 15.60 10.48
CA ASP A 38 -1.64 14.77 11.43
C ASP A 38 -1.69 13.30 11.00
N LEU A 39 -1.84 13.02 9.70
CA LEU A 39 -1.79 11.66 9.16
C LEU A 39 -0.41 11.03 9.35
N VAL A 40 0.66 11.78 9.11
CA VAL A 40 2.04 11.30 9.33
C VAL A 40 2.29 11.02 10.81
N LEU A 41 1.85 11.92 11.70
CA LEU A 41 1.98 11.75 13.16
C LEU A 41 1.20 10.54 13.67
N ALA A 42 0.04 10.24 13.08
CA ALA A 42 -0.78 9.08 13.43
C ALA A 42 -0.12 7.74 13.06
N ARG A 43 0.94 7.74 12.25
CA ARG A 43 1.70 6.53 11.84
C ARG A 43 0.80 5.38 11.40
N PRO A 44 -0.09 5.56 10.42
CA PRO A 44 -0.90 4.47 9.87
C PRO A 44 -0.03 3.53 9.02
N VAL A 45 -0.55 2.35 8.72
CA VAL A 45 -0.06 1.56 7.59
C VAL A 45 -0.48 2.28 6.30
N TRP A 46 0.47 2.76 5.50
CA TRP A 46 0.22 3.42 4.24
C TRP A 46 0.10 2.40 3.11
N SER A 47 -1.04 2.35 2.44
CA SER A 47 -1.28 1.51 1.28
C SER A 47 -1.51 2.37 0.04
N CYS A 48 -0.46 2.58 -0.73
CA CYS A 48 -0.43 3.46 -1.89
C CYS A 48 -0.25 2.67 -3.18
N ASN A 49 -0.73 3.19 -4.31
CA ASN A 49 -0.17 2.82 -5.60
C ASN A 49 1.09 3.67 -5.87
N ARG A 50 1.85 3.33 -6.92
CA ARG A 50 3.09 4.05 -7.24
C ARG A 50 2.87 5.55 -7.42
N GLN A 51 1.81 5.97 -8.10
CA GLN A 51 1.54 7.38 -8.36
C GLN A 51 1.17 8.14 -7.06
N GLU A 52 0.40 7.51 -6.20
CA GLU A 52 0.04 8.04 -4.88
C GLU A 52 1.29 8.18 -4.00
N ALA A 53 2.17 7.18 -4.01
CA ALA A 53 3.43 7.23 -3.27
C ALA A 53 4.37 8.35 -3.79
N MET A 54 4.45 8.55 -5.11
CA MET A 54 5.21 9.66 -5.70
C MET A 54 4.63 11.03 -5.29
N THR A 55 3.30 11.17 -5.32
CA THR A 55 2.63 12.40 -4.85
C THR A 55 2.89 12.64 -3.36
N LEU A 56 2.89 11.58 -2.56
CA LEU A 56 3.21 11.67 -1.13
C LEU A 56 4.67 12.10 -0.90
N ALA A 57 5.61 11.53 -1.67
CA ALA A 57 7.02 11.91 -1.63
C ALA A 57 7.24 13.38 -2.00
N GLU A 58 6.60 13.86 -3.06
CA GLU A 58 6.64 15.27 -3.47
C GLU A 58 6.14 16.18 -2.34
N ARG A 59 4.99 15.88 -1.76
CA ARG A 59 4.38 16.67 -0.70
C ARG A 59 5.19 16.69 0.61
N LEU A 60 5.90 15.61 0.89
CA LEU A 60 6.76 15.50 2.08
C LEU A 60 8.20 15.96 1.83
N GLY A 61 8.51 16.46 0.62
CA GLY A 61 9.84 16.91 0.26
C GLY A 61 10.88 15.79 0.18
N VAL A 62 10.45 14.55 -0.05
CA VAL A 62 11.34 13.41 -0.26
C VAL A 62 11.88 13.45 -1.69
N PRO A 63 13.20 13.58 -1.90
CA PRO A 63 13.77 13.65 -3.24
C PRO A 63 13.68 12.30 -3.94
N ILE A 64 13.10 12.29 -5.14
CA ILE A 64 12.97 11.10 -5.98
C ILE A 64 13.57 11.39 -7.35
N ASP A 65 14.49 10.52 -7.80
CA ASP A 65 15.05 10.57 -9.15
C ASP A 65 14.32 9.60 -10.08
N ASP A 66 13.28 10.10 -10.74
CA ASP A 66 12.46 9.33 -11.69
C ASP A 66 13.18 9.03 -13.02
N ARG A 67 14.30 9.74 -13.31
CA ARG A 67 15.11 9.52 -14.52
C ARG A 67 15.73 8.13 -14.55
N LYS A 68 15.99 7.53 -13.39
CA LYS A 68 16.53 6.16 -13.29
C LYS A 68 15.62 5.11 -13.92
N VAL A 69 14.30 5.30 -13.87
CA VAL A 69 13.34 4.38 -14.51
C VAL A 69 13.33 4.55 -16.02
N THR A 70 13.60 5.75 -16.51
CA THR A 70 13.51 6.11 -17.94
C THR A 70 14.79 5.78 -18.71
N ILE A 71 15.96 5.73 -18.03
CA ILE A 71 17.30 5.61 -18.65
C ILE A 71 17.94 4.24 -18.31
N GLY A 72 17.13 3.17 -18.15
CA GLY A 72 17.66 1.81 -17.94
C GLY A 72 17.97 1.45 -16.49
N GLY A 73 17.62 2.30 -15.53
CA GLY A 73 17.51 1.92 -14.13
C GLY A 73 16.30 1.00 -13.95
N GLY A 74 16.46 -0.13 -13.26
CA GLY A 74 15.37 -1.07 -13.03
C GLY A 74 14.25 -0.46 -12.21
N LEU A 75 13.04 -0.94 -12.42
CA LEU A 75 11.88 -0.57 -11.58
C LEU A 75 12.18 -0.84 -10.11
N ASP A 76 12.89 -1.89 -9.81
CA ASP A 76 13.23 -2.30 -8.45
C ASP A 76 14.08 -1.24 -7.74
N ASP A 77 15.17 -0.76 -8.38
CA ASP A 77 16.00 0.31 -7.84
C ASP A 77 15.20 1.59 -7.54
N PHE A 78 14.28 1.95 -8.44
CA PHE A 78 13.39 3.10 -8.23
C PHE A 78 12.45 2.88 -7.04
N MET A 79 11.87 1.69 -6.94
CA MET A 79 10.95 1.38 -5.86
C MET A 79 11.67 1.32 -4.50
N HIS A 80 12.90 0.81 -4.46
CA HIS A 80 13.75 0.89 -3.27
C HIS A 80 14.00 2.34 -2.87
N GLN A 81 14.42 3.20 -3.80
CA GLN A 81 14.64 4.62 -3.53
C GLN A 81 13.36 5.30 -2.99
N LEU A 82 12.21 5.06 -3.62
CA LEU A 82 10.93 5.64 -3.22
C LEU A 82 10.50 5.16 -1.82
N CYS A 83 10.54 3.85 -1.58
CA CYS A 83 10.12 3.27 -0.31
C CYS A 83 11.08 3.60 0.82
N ASP A 84 12.40 3.66 0.57
CA ASP A 84 13.38 4.03 1.57
C ASP A 84 13.23 5.50 1.98
N GLY A 85 13.10 6.40 1.02
CA GLY A 85 12.90 7.84 1.29
C GLY A 85 11.60 8.10 2.04
N LEU A 86 10.48 7.53 1.57
CA LEU A 86 9.18 7.65 2.25
C LEU A 86 9.20 7.00 3.62
N GLY A 87 9.74 5.78 3.75
CA GLY A 87 9.75 5.05 5.01
C GLY A 87 10.55 5.77 6.11
N ALA A 88 11.66 6.41 5.75
CA ALA A 88 12.44 7.22 6.67
C ALA A 88 11.65 8.44 7.19
N THR A 89 10.82 9.05 6.33
CA THR A 89 10.00 10.23 6.67
C THR A 89 8.74 9.84 7.43
N LEU A 90 8.02 8.82 6.98
CA LEU A 90 6.74 8.39 7.55
C LEU A 90 6.91 7.68 8.91
N ARG A 91 8.01 6.98 9.11
CA ARG A 91 8.27 6.15 10.31
C ARG A 91 7.10 5.20 10.63
N ALA A 92 6.47 4.71 9.61
CA ALA A 92 5.28 3.87 9.64
C ALA A 92 5.36 2.81 8.55
N PRO A 93 4.63 1.69 8.66
CA PRO A 93 4.60 0.68 7.62
C PRO A 93 4.11 1.27 6.29
N LEU A 94 4.80 0.95 5.20
CA LEU A 94 4.50 1.42 3.85
C LEU A 94 4.35 0.23 2.91
N VAL A 95 3.30 0.27 2.10
CA VAL A 95 3.03 -0.68 1.01
C VAL A 95 2.80 0.11 -0.27
N VAL A 96 3.62 -0.12 -1.29
CA VAL A 96 3.48 0.54 -2.60
C VAL A 96 3.19 -0.51 -3.67
N ARG A 97 1.96 -0.51 -4.15
CA ARG A 97 1.43 -1.44 -5.15
C ARG A 97 1.82 -1.01 -6.56
N VAL A 98 2.28 -1.96 -7.37
CA VAL A 98 2.71 -1.72 -8.77
C VAL A 98 2.03 -2.71 -9.72
N GLY A 99 0.72 -2.83 -9.64
CA GLY A 99 -0.09 -3.69 -10.52
C GLY A 99 0.41 -5.13 -10.57
N ALA A 100 0.63 -5.65 -11.77
CA ALA A 100 1.08 -7.03 -11.97
C ALA A 100 2.47 -7.34 -11.37
N ARG A 101 3.24 -6.32 -11.01
CA ARG A 101 4.56 -6.49 -10.38
C ARG A 101 4.46 -6.72 -8.86
N GLY A 102 3.24 -6.72 -8.29
CA GLY A 102 3.02 -6.88 -6.86
C GLY A 102 3.22 -5.59 -6.08
N ALA A 103 3.92 -5.67 -4.95
CA ALA A 103 4.11 -4.53 -4.07
C ALA A 103 5.50 -4.52 -3.43
N TRP A 104 6.03 -3.31 -3.20
CA TRP A 104 7.19 -3.09 -2.35
C TRP A 104 6.70 -2.66 -0.98
N ILE A 105 7.26 -3.26 0.05
CA ILE A 105 6.88 -2.96 1.44
C ILE A 105 8.10 -2.56 2.25
N ARG A 106 7.87 -1.73 3.25
CA ARG A 106 8.87 -1.36 4.24
C ARG A 106 8.23 -1.19 5.61
N GLU A 107 8.78 -1.85 6.60
CA GLU A 107 8.42 -1.62 8.00
C GLU A 107 9.35 -0.57 8.62
N PRO A 108 8.95 0.11 9.71
CA PRO A 108 9.80 1.08 10.39
C PRO A 108 11.12 0.44 10.83
N GLY A 109 12.25 1.06 10.41
CA GLY A 109 13.60 0.57 10.72
C GLY A 109 14.03 -0.67 9.94
N GLY A 110 13.17 -1.23 9.09
CA GLY A 110 13.48 -2.36 8.23
C GLY A 110 14.02 -1.95 6.86
N GLU A 111 14.28 -2.93 6.01
CA GLU A 111 14.65 -2.77 4.62
C GLU A 111 13.40 -2.79 3.72
N THR A 112 13.50 -2.18 2.55
CA THR A 112 12.48 -2.32 1.52
C THR A 112 12.59 -3.70 0.89
N ILE A 113 11.48 -4.44 0.84
CA ILE A 113 11.40 -5.76 0.21
C ILE A 113 10.32 -5.78 -0.85
N HIS A 114 10.54 -6.54 -1.91
CA HIS A 114 9.58 -6.77 -2.97
C HIS A 114 8.77 -8.04 -2.69
N ILE A 115 7.44 -7.92 -2.72
CA ILE A 115 6.50 -9.03 -2.68
C ILE A 115 5.91 -9.18 -4.07
N GLU A 116 6.27 -10.25 -4.76
CA GLU A 116 5.87 -10.48 -6.15
C GLU A 116 4.35 -10.52 -6.33
N GLY A 117 3.91 -10.08 -7.51
CA GLY A 117 2.54 -10.23 -7.94
C GLY A 117 2.31 -11.59 -8.59
N TYR A 118 1.04 -11.92 -8.79
CA TYR A 118 0.63 -13.15 -9.49
C TYR A 118 0.24 -12.81 -10.92
N PRO A 119 0.88 -13.42 -11.93
CA PRO A 119 0.55 -13.19 -13.33
C PRO A 119 -0.90 -13.53 -13.61
N THR A 120 -1.62 -12.63 -14.28
CA THR A 120 -3.03 -12.84 -14.58
C THR A 120 -3.45 -12.10 -15.84
N LYS A 121 -4.51 -12.60 -16.48
CA LYS A 121 -5.17 -11.90 -17.58
C LYS A 121 -6.26 -10.98 -17.01
N ALA A 122 -5.93 -9.72 -16.85
CA ALA A 122 -6.86 -8.73 -16.33
C ALA A 122 -8.04 -8.49 -17.28
N VAL A 123 -9.25 -8.56 -16.75
CA VAL A 123 -10.50 -8.15 -17.43
C VAL A 123 -10.91 -6.75 -16.99
N HIS A 124 -10.82 -6.50 -15.67
CA HIS A 124 -11.10 -5.20 -15.07
C HIS A 124 -10.11 -4.88 -13.95
N THR A 125 -9.42 -3.75 -14.05
CA THR A 125 -8.44 -3.31 -13.02
C THR A 125 -9.01 -2.32 -12.01
N ARG A 126 -10.23 -1.82 -12.25
CA ARG A 126 -10.90 -0.90 -11.32
C ARG A 126 -11.11 -1.60 -9.97
N SER A 127 -10.89 -0.88 -8.88
CA SER A 127 -11.02 -1.38 -7.49
C SER A 127 -10.03 -2.47 -7.06
N ALA A 128 -9.07 -2.89 -7.89
CA ALA A 128 -8.04 -3.84 -7.50
C ALA A 128 -7.26 -3.36 -6.26
N GLY A 129 -6.94 -2.07 -6.19
CA GLY A 129 -6.28 -1.47 -5.04
C GLY A 129 -7.14 -1.51 -3.76
N GLY A 130 -8.45 -1.35 -3.89
CA GLY A 130 -9.40 -1.48 -2.77
C GLY A 130 -9.49 -2.91 -2.25
N CYS A 131 -9.59 -3.89 -3.16
CA CYS A 131 -9.55 -5.32 -2.82
C CYS A 131 -8.24 -5.66 -2.10
N HIS A 132 -7.09 -5.27 -2.66
CA HIS A 132 -5.79 -5.50 -2.05
C HIS A 132 -5.72 -4.92 -0.62
N THR A 133 -6.08 -3.65 -0.44
CA THR A 133 -6.05 -3.02 0.88
C THR A 133 -7.01 -3.69 1.86
N GLY A 134 -8.21 -4.06 1.43
CA GLY A 134 -9.20 -4.75 2.26
C GLY A 134 -8.71 -6.13 2.74
N VAL A 135 -8.13 -6.92 1.85
CA VAL A 135 -7.55 -8.23 2.20
C VAL A 135 -6.36 -8.08 3.13
N MET A 136 -5.46 -7.13 2.84
CA MET A 136 -4.34 -6.83 3.74
C MET A 136 -4.82 -6.47 5.16
N CYS A 137 -5.84 -5.61 5.29
CA CYS A 137 -6.44 -5.26 6.58
C CYS A 137 -6.99 -6.50 7.31
N ALA A 138 -7.71 -7.38 6.60
CA ALA A 138 -8.27 -8.59 7.16
C ALA A 138 -7.18 -9.55 7.67
N MET A 139 -6.07 -9.67 6.93
CA MET A 139 -4.94 -10.53 7.31
C MET A 139 -4.17 -9.95 8.51
N LEU A 140 -3.91 -8.65 8.53
CA LEU A 140 -3.32 -7.98 9.69
C LEU A 140 -4.19 -8.16 10.94
N ALA A 141 -5.51 -8.05 10.82
CA ALA A 141 -6.45 -8.29 11.93
C ALA A 141 -6.43 -9.73 12.43
N LYS A 142 -6.07 -10.70 11.58
CA LYS A 142 -5.86 -12.11 11.95
C LYS A 142 -4.48 -12.37 12.57
N GLY A 143 -3.59 -11.37 12.63
CA GLY A 143 -2.27 -11.48 13.23
C GLY A 143 -1.15 -11.92 12.27
N HIS A 144 -1.41 -11.92 10.95
CA HIS A 144 -0.35 -12.13 9.97
C HIS A 144 0.64 -10.96 9.95
N SER A 145 1.90 -11.24 9.59
CA SER A 145 2.90 -10.20 9.32
C SER A 145 2.48 -9.31 8.13
N LEU A 146 3.09 -8.14 7.99
CA LEU A 146 2.84 -7.26 6.84
C LEU A 146 3.17 -7.97 5.53
N ALA A 147 4.30 -8.68 5.45
CA ALA A 147 4.73 -9.40 4.26
C ALA A 147 3.73 -10.50 3.85
N GLU A 148 3.27 -11.33 4.80
CA GLU A 148 2.26 -12.36 4.53
C GLU A 148 0.92 -11.74 4.13
N SER A 149 0.49 -10.68 4.81
CA SER A 149 -0.75 -9.97 4.50
C SER A 149 -0.74 -9.39 3.09
N VAL A 150 0.40 -8.82 2.66
CA VAL A 150 0.56 -8.28 1.30
C VAL A 150 0.66 -9.41 0.27
N LYS A 151 1.32 -10.53 0.58
CA LYS A 151 1.37 -11.69 -0.32
C LYS A 151 -0.04 -12.22 -0.63
N ILE A 152 -0.86 -12.40 0.40
CA ILE A 152 -2.26 -12.85 0.24
C ILE A 152 -3.09 -11.78 -0.50
N ALA A 153 -2.87 -10.50 -0.20
CA ALA A 153 -3.54 -9.40 -0.88
C ALA A 153 -3.17 -9.30 -2.37
N ASN A 154 -1.91 -9.56 -2.75
CA ASN A 154 -1.48 -9.63 -4.15
C ASN A 154 -2.22 -10.75 -4.89
N ALA A 155 -2.33 -11.95 -4.30
CA ALA A 155 -3.06 -13.07 -4.88
C ALA A 155 -4.54 -12.74 -5.05
N ALA A 156 -5.18 -12.24 -4.00
CA ALA A 156 -6.60 -11.87 -4.03
C ALA A 156 -6.90 -10.78 -5.08
N ALA A 157 -6.05 -9.75 -5.16
CA ALA A 157 -6.21 -8.69 -6.16
C ALA A 157 -6.07 -9.22 -7.59
N SER A 158 -5.16 -10.17 -7.83
CA SER A 158 -4.98 -10.77 -9.15
C SER A 158 -6.16 -11.64 -9.57
N ILE A 159 -6.80 -12.35 -8.64
CA ILE A 159 -8.05 -13.10 -8.90
C ILE A 159 -9.20 -12.12 -9.15
N ALA A 160 -9.34 -11.08 -8.31
CA ALA A 160 -10.42 -10.11 -8.42
C ALA A 160 -10.48 -9.41 -9.78
N ILE A 161 -9.34 -9.12 -10.41
CA ILE A 161 -9.31 -8.47 -11.73
C ILE A 161 -9.61 -9.41 -12.90
N GLN A 162 -9.62 -10.72 -12.68
CA GLN A 162 -10.02 -11.72 -13.68
C GLN A 162 -11.54 -11.91 -13.71
N HIS A 163 -12.20 -11.68 -12.60
CA HIS A 163 -13.63 -11.91 -12.42
C HIS A 163 -14.36 -10.58 -12.22
N SER A 164 -15.32 -10.32 -13.08
CA SER A 164 -16.13 -9.12 -13.02
C SER A 164 -17.60 -9.49 -13.12
N LEU A 165 -18.39 -9.07 -12.14
CA LEU A 165 -19.84 -9.13 -12.21
C LEU A 165 -20.37 -7.72 -12.52
N ASN A 166 -20.99 -7.54 -13.69
CA ASN A 166 -21.50 -6.24 -14.14
C ASN A 166 -20.45 -5.11 -14.12
N GLY A 167 -19.19 -5.43 -14.46
CA GLY A 167 -18.09 -4.47 -14.45
C GLY A 167 -17.49 -4.17 -13.09
N VAL A 168 -17.89 -4.91 -12.04
CA VAL A 168 -17.34 -4.79 -10.68
C VAL A 168 -16.45 -6.01 -10.40
N PRO A 169 -15.16 -5.81 -10.10
CA PRO A 169 -14.27 -6.89 -9.68
C PRO A 169 -14.83 -7.62 -8.45
N GLN A 170 -14.75 -8.93 -8.46
CA GLN A 170 -15.18 -9.77 -7.35
C GLN A 170 -13.97 -10.18 -6.52
N CYS A 171 -13.96 -9.78 -5.26
CA CYS A 171 -12.91 -10.22 -4.34
C CYS A 171 -13.09 -11.73 -4.08
N PRO A 172 -12.03 -12.55 -4.20
CA PRO A 172 -12.09 -13.97 -3.92
C PRO A 172 -12.29 -14.24 -2.42
N ASP A 173 -12.62 -15.46 -2.10
CA ASP A 173 -12.53 -15.91 -0.72
C ASP A 173 -11.06 -16.22 -0.33
N TYR A 174 -10.87 -16.54 0.96
CA TYR A 174 -9.53 -16.78 1.49
C TYR A 174 -8.87 -18.02 0.87
N ASP A 175 -9.64 -19.10 0.69
CA ASP A 175 -9.11 -20.38 0.21
C ASP A 175 -8.67 -20.27 -1.26
N GLU A 176 -9.39 -19.52 -2.10
CA GLU A 176 -9.01 -19.22 -3.47
C GLU A 176 -7.67 -18.46 -3.53
N ALA A 177 -7.48 -17.47 -2.67
CA ALA A 177 -6.24 -16.71 -2.62
C ALA A 177 -5.06 -17.58 -2.14
N ILE A 178 -5.27 -18.44 -1.16
CA ILE A 178 -4.24 -19.37 -0.65
C ILE A 178 -3.88 -20.44 -1.67
N ALA A 179 -4.86 -20.97 -2.41
CA ALA A 179 -4.61 -21.94 -3.46
C ALA A 179 -3.67 -21.38 -4.54
N LEU A 180 -3.90 -20.14 -4.96
CA LEU A 180 -3.03 -19.47 -5.94
C LEU A 180 -1.58 -19.27 -5.43
N ILE A 181 -1.39 -19.08 -4.13
CA ILE A 181 -0.07 -18.92 -3.52
C ILE A 181 0.72 -20.24 -3.49
N GLY A 182 0.00 -21.36 -3.41
CA GLY A 182 0.59 -22.71 -3.35
C GLY A 182 0.99 -23.30 -4.70
N GLU A 183 0.54 -22.69 -5.81
CA GLU A 183 0.93 -23.08 -7.18
C GLU A 183 2.31 -22.51 -7.53
#